data_68751177f9eac0e6a061ed0a880fd45f
#
_entry.id   68751177f9eac0e6a061ed0a880fd45f
#
_cell.length_a   1.000
_cell.length_b   1.000
_cell.length_c   1.000
_cell.angle_alpha   90.00
_cell.angle_beta   90.00
_cell.angle_gamma   90.00
#
_symmetry.space_group_name_H-M   'P 1'
#
loop_
_entity.id
_entity.type
_entity.pdbx_description
1 polymer ?
#
loop_
_entity_poly.entity_id
_entity_poly.type
_entity_poly.pdbx_seq_one_letter_code
_entity_poly.pdbx_strand_id
1 'polypeptide(L)'
;MRNKQKILNWLSKRQGKSAKLIYRYYEPLSYLFFGVLTTLVNVVIYTLLEMIFGQENWYISNLPAIFLAILFAYVTNRSFVFDSTGNFWTEMYRFFAARIFISLICEYGMTYILFNVLEIDFQIDFGLFNVSLFKILSQIFVIVGNYVASKMFVFKNKK
;
A
#
# COMPACT_ATOMS: atom_id res chain seq x y z
N MET A 1 -8.77 5.76 -24.29
CA MET A 1 -8.99 4.51 -23.55
C MET A 1 -8.21 4.56 -22.25
N ARG A 2 -8.83 4.32 -21.10
CA ARG A 2 -8.18 4.36 -19.78
C ARG A 2 -7.22 3.19 -19.62
N ASN A 3 -6.15 3.37 -18.83
CA ASN A 3 -5.06 2.39 -18.72
C ASN A 3 -5.52 1.00 -18.29
N LYS A 4 -6.38 0.92 -17.27
CA LYS A 4 -6.98 -0.33 -16.80
C LYS A 4 -7.72 -1.08 -17.91
N GLN A 5 -8.55 -0.39 -18.70
CA GLN A 5 -9.30 -1.02 -19.77
C GLN A 5 -8.42 -1.56 -20.91
N LYS A 6 -7.32 -0.85 -21.22
CA LYS A 6 -6.34 -1.34 -22.21
C LYS A 6 -5.73 -2.67 -21.76
N ILE A 7 -5.33 -2.74 -20.47
CA ILE A 7 -4.73 -3.95 -19.89
C ILE A 7 -5.77 -5.09 -19.86
N LEU A 8 -6.98 -4.82 -19.40
CA LEU A 8 -8.04 -5.82 -19.34
C LEU A 8 -8.43 -6.35 -20.72
N ASN A 9 -8.51 -5.49 -21.73
CA ASN A 9 -8.78 -5.89 -23.11
C ASN A 9 -7.65 -6.74 -23.70
N TRP A 10 -6.40 -6.44 -23.35
CA TRP A 10 -5.26 -7.27 -23.76
C TRP A 10 -5.28 -8.64 -23.08
N LEU A 11 -5.59 -8.71 -21.77
CA LEU A 11 -5.72 -9.96 -21.02
C LEU A 11 -6.87 -10.83 -21.53
N SER A 12 -8.02 -10.22 -21.87
CA SER A 12 -9.20 -10.96 -22.35
C SER A 12 -8.97 -11.67 -23.69
N LYS A 13 -8.05 -11.16 -24.52
CA LYS A 13 -7.65 -11.78 -25.78
C LYS A 13 -6.76 -13.03 -25.62
N ARG A 14 -6.18 -13.23 -24.42
CA ARG A 14 -5.33 -14.39 -24.13
C ARG A 14 -6.16 -15.54 -23.56
N GLN A 15 -6.11 -16.72 -24.19
CA GLN A 15 -6.91 -17.90 -23.80
C GLN A 15 -6.33 -18.73 -22.64
N GLY A 16 -5.20 -18.35 -22.04
CA GLY A 16 -4.54 -19.08 -20.95
C GLY A 16 -5.29 -19.03 -19.62
N LYS A 17 -5.23 -20.11 -18.83
CA LYS A 17 -5.81 -20.16 -17.47
C LYS A 17 -5.29 -19.02 -16.58
N SER A 18 -3.98 -18.71 -16.67
CA SER A 18 -3.35 -17.62 -15.93
C SER A 18 -3.90 -16.24 -16.31
N ALA A 19 -4.15 -15.99 -17.60
CA ALA A 19 -4.73 -14.74 -18.06
C ALA A 19 -6.14 -14.52 -17.54
N LYS A 20 -6.97 -15.57 -17.49
CA LYS A 20 -8.32 -15.52 -16.91
C LYS A 20 -8.29 -15.24 -15.41
N LEU A 21 -7.34 -15.83 -14.69
CA LEU A 21 -7.16 -15.59 -13.25
C LEU A 21 -6.74 -14.15 -12.97
N ILE A 22 -5.74 -13.64 -13.71
CA ILE A 22 -5.28 -12.25 -13.60
C ILE A 22 -6.41 -11.27 -13.95
N TYR A 23 -7.20 -11.55 -14.98
CA TYR A 23 -8.35 -10.74 -15.34
C TYR A 23 -9.36 -10.64 -14.19
N ARG A 24 -9.68 -11.79 -13.57
CA ARG A 24 -10.63 -11.87 -12.44
C ARG A 24 -10.16 -11.14 -11.21
N TYR A 25 -8.87 -11.25 -10.89
CA TYR A 25 -8.27 -10.66 -9.68
C TYR A 25 -7.39 -9.44 -9.99
N TYR A 26 -7.63 -8.76 -11.11
CA TYR A 26 -6.80 -7.64 -11.54
C TYR A 26 -6.66 -6.55 -10.48
N GLU A 27 -7.76 -6.13 -9.85
CA GLU A 27 -7.73 -5.05 -8.86
C GLU A 27 -6.85 -5.37 -7.65
N PRO A 28 -7.06 -6.47 -6.91
CA PRO A 28 -6.22 -6.77 -5.75
C PRO A 28 -4.77 -7.10 -6.13
N LEU A 29 -4.53 -7.78 -7.26
CA LEU A 29 -3.18 -8.09 -7.72
C LEU A 29 -2.41 -6.83 -8.14
N SER A 30 -3.04 -5.95 -8.89
CA SER A 30 -2.42 -4.67 -9.26
C SER A 30 -2.21 -3.76 -8.05
N TYR A 31 -3.13 -3.75 -7.10
CA TYR A 31 -2.96 -3.03 -5.84
C TYR A 31 -1.72 -3.52 -5.07
N LEU A 32 -1.56 -4.83 -4.94
CA LEU A 32 -0.40 -5.43 -4.28
C LEU A 32 0.90 -5.10 -5.02
N PHE A 33 0.90 -5.23 -6.34
CA PHE A 33 2.05 -4.89 -7.18
C PHE A 33 2.49 -3.43 -6.99
N PHE A 34 1.56 -2.48 -7.08
CA PHE A 34 1.87 -1.07 -6.86
C PHE A 34 2.20 -0.76 -5.40
N GLY A 35 1.71 -1.56 -4.45
CA GLY A 35 2.12 -1.51 -3.05
C GLY A 35 3.61 -1.81 -2.87
N VAL A 36 4.11 -2.89 -3.50
CA VAL A 36 5.54 -3.23 -3.50
C VAL A 36 6.37 -2.12 -4.16
N LEU A 37 5.93 -1.60 -5.31
CA LEU A 37 6.62 -0.47 -5.95
C LEU A 37 6.63 0.79 -5.07
N THR A 38 5.56 1.04 -4.33
CA THR A 38 5.50 2.16 -3.37
C THR A 38 6.57 2.03 -2.28
N THR A 39 6.76 0.83 -1.74
CA THR A 39 7.82 0.56 -0.77
C THR A 39 9.20 0.79 -1.38
N LEU A 40 9.41 0.35 -2.62
CA LEU A 40 10.66 0.57 -3.35
C LEU A 40 10.94 2.07 -3.55
N VAL A 41 9.94 2.83 -3.97
CA VAL A 41 10.04 4.30 -4.10
C VAL A 41 10.38 4.95 -2.77
N ASN A 42 9.75 4.53 -1.67
CA ASN A 42 10.07 5.04 -0.33
C ASN A 42 11.53 4.80 0.03
N VAL A 43 12.02 3.57 -0.12
CA VAL A 43 13.40 3.19 0.21
C VAL A 43 14.40 3.98 -0.65
N VAL A 44 14.17 4.07 -1.95
CA VAL A 44 15.07 4.80 -2.86
C VAL A 44 15.14 6.28 -2.49
N ILE A 45 14.00 6.93 -2.29
CA ILE A 45 13.97 8.35 -1.94
C ILE A 45 14.60 8.59 -0.57
N TYR A 46 14.28 7.74 0.43
CA TYR A 46 14.88 7.82 1.75
C TYR A 46 16.40 7.73 1.67
N THR A 47 16.93 6.71 0.99
CA THR A 47 18.39 6.52 0.85
C THR A 47 19.07 7.71 0.15
N LEU A 48 18.46 8.23 -0.92
CA LEU A 48 19.02 9.40 -1.61
C LEU A 48 19.05 10.64 -0.72
N LEU A 49 17.99 10.87 0.05
CA LEU A 49 17.94 12.01 0.97
C LEU A 49 18.87 11.81 2.17
N GLU A 50 19.01 10.59 2.68
CA GLU A 50 19.95 10.27 3.74
C GLU A 50 21.40 10.49 3.33
N MET A 51 21.77 10.18 2.07
CA MET A 51 23.09 10.50 1.51
C MET A 51 23.37 12.02 1.48
N ILE A 52 22.33 12.85 1.33
CA ILE A 52 22.48 14.32 1.26
C ILE A 52 22.50 14.94 2.66
N PHE A 53 21.59 14.52 3.54
CA PHE A 53 21.39 15.14 4.85
C PHE A 53 22.12 14.46 6.01
N GLY A 54 22.68 13.26 5.77
CA GLY A 54 23.35 12.44 6.78
C GLY A 54 22.37 11.64 7.66
N GLN A 55 22.87 10.55 8.22
CA GLN A 55 22.08 9.62 9.06
C GLN A 55 21.54 10.25 10.34
N GLU A 56 22.23 11.23 10.88
CA GLU A 56 21.79 11.95 12.10
C GLU A 56 20.47 12.69 11.89
N ASN A 57 20.18 13.09 10.65
CA ASN A 57 18.98 13.82 10.25
C ASN A 57 17.91 12.92 9.61
N TRP A 58 17.82 11.66 10.04
CA TRP A 58 16.91 10.66 9.48
C TRP A 58 15.46 11.13 9.29
N TYR A 59 14.96 11.99 10.21
CA TYR A 59 13.60 12.54 10.14
C TYR A 59 13.40 13.50 8.97
N ILE A 60 14.45 14.25 8.57
CA ILE A 60 14.41 15.13 7.38
C ILE A 60 14.32 14.29 6.10
N SER A 61 14.98 13.14 6.08
CA SER A 61 14.94 12.22 4.94
C SER A 61 13.65 11.40 4.89
N ASN A 62 13.12 11.00 6.05
CA ASN A 62 11.99 10.08 6.14
C ASN A 62 10.65 10.72 5.76
N LEU A 63 10.39 11.95 6.23
CA LEU A 63 9.10 12.62 5.97
C LEU A 63 8.83 12.84 4.47
N PRO A 64 9.75 13.42 3.67
CA PRO A 64 9.56 13.54 2.23
C PRO A 64 9.48 12.20 1.53
N ALA A 65 10.25 11.19 1.96
CA ALA A 65 10.22 9.86 1.38
C ALA A 65 8.84 9.21 1.53
N ILE A 66 8.25 9.25 2.73
CA ILE A 66 6.89 8.76 2.99
C ILE A 66 5.88 9.53 2.15
N PHE A 67 5.95 10.86 2.13
CA PHE A 67 5.02 11.69 1.39
C PHE A 67 5.03 11.36 -0.11
N LEU A 68 6.21 11.30 -0.72
CA LEU A 68 6.37 10.99 -2.14
C LEU A 68 5.95 9.55 -2.47
N ALA A 69 6.23 8.60 -1.59
CA ALA A 69 5.76 7.23 -1.75
C ALA A 69 4.22 7.14 -1.71
N ILE A 70 3.56 7.84 -0.78
CA ILE A 70 2.09 7.85 -0.73
C ILE A 70 1.51 8.55 -1.96
N LEU A 71 2.14 9.62 -2.43
CA LEU A 71 1.72 10.31 -3.65
C LEU A 71 1.85 9.39 -4.88
N PHE A 72 2.96 8.68 -5.01
CA PHE A 72 3.14 7.66 -6.05
C PHE A 72 2.07 6.57 -5.98
N ALA A 73 1.80 6.05 -4.76
CA ALA A 73 0.74 5.07 -4.55
C ALA A 73 -0.64 5.61 -4.94
N TYR A 74 -0.94 6.87 -4.61
CA TYR A 74 -2.20 7.49 -5.00
C TYR A 74 -2.36 7.56 -6.52
N VAL A 75 -1.37 8.09 -7.22
CA VAL A 75 -1.41 8.26 -8.68
C VAL A 75 -1.54 6.92 -9.39
N THR A 76 -0.77 5.92 -8.98
CA THR A 76 -0.80 4.58 -9.59
C THR A 76 -2.10 3.84 -9.28
N ASN A 77 -2.58 3.87 -8.05
CA ASN A 77 -3.84 3.24 -7.68
C ASN A 77 -5.03 3.91 -8.39
N ARG A 78 -5.06 5.24 -8.44
CA ARG A 78 -6.08 5.98 -9.15
C ARG A 78 -6.15 5.62 -10.64
N SER A 79 -4.99 5.53 -11.30
CA SER A 79 -4.90 5.41 -12.77
C SER A 79 -4.95 3.97 -13.27
N PHE A 80 -4.36 3.02 -12.53
CA PHE A 80 -4.18 1.63 -13.00
C PHE A 80 -5.06 0.63 -12.26
N VAL A 81 -5.28 0.82 -10.95
CA VAL A 81 -6.04 -0.13 -10.15
C VAL A 81 -7.54 0.16 -10.22
N PHE A 82 -7.94 1.36 -9.80
CA PHE A 82 -9.35 1.73 -9.66
C PHE A 82 -9.91 2.47 -10.88
N ASP A 83 -9.05 3.04 -11.72
CA ASP A 83 -9.42 3.78 -12.95
C ASP A 83 -10.45 4.90 -12.64
N SER A 84 -10.17 5.67 -11.57
CA SER A 84 -11.10 6.68 -11.06
C SER A 84 -11.11 7.94 -11.92
N THR A 85 -12.30 8.51 -12.08
CA THR A 85 -12.56 9.80 -12.76
C THR A 85 -13.04 10.88 -11.81
N GLY A 86 -12.99 10.63 -10.49
CA GLY A 86 -13.40 11.60 -9.48
C GLY A 86 -12.48 12.81 -9.38
N ASN A 87 -12.81 13.73 -8.48
CA ASN A 87 -11.99 14.92 -8.27
C ASN A 87 -10.62 14.53 -7.68
N PHE A 88 -9.54 14.93 -8.36
CA PHE A 88 -8.16 14.55 -8.01
C PHE A 88 -7.80 14.92 -6.56
N TRP A 89 -8.05 16.17 -6.16
CA TRP A 89 -7.65 16.66 -4.85
C TRP A 89 -8.44 16.05 -3.70
N THR A 90 -9.75 15.88 -3.90
CA THR A 90 -10.62 15.23 -2.90
C THR A 90 -10.25 13.77 -2.68
N GLU A 91 -9.98 13.03 -3.77
CA GLU A 91 -9.55 11.63 -3.68
C GLU A 91 -8.16 11.51 -3.06
N MET A 92 -7.24 12.42 -3.41
CA MET A 92 -5.90 12.46 -2.84
C MET A 92 -5.95 12.66 -1.31
N TYR A 93 -6.69 13.67 -0.85
CA TYR A 93 -6.84 13.90 0.59
C TYR A 93 -7.44 12.69 1.31
N ARG A 94 -8.51 12.11 0.76
CA ARG A 94 -9.12 10.90 1.34
C ARG A 94 -8.17 9.71 1.35
N PHE A 95 -7.35 9.56 0.32
CA PHE A 95 -6.36 8.49 0.23
C PHE A 95 -5.28 8.62 1.31
N PHE A 96 -4.73 9.82 1.49
CA PHE A 96 -3.75 10.08 2.54
C PHE A 96 -4.35 9.87 3.93
N ALA A 97 -5.52 10.44 4.20
CA ALA A 97 -6.21 10.29 5.47
C ALA A 97 -6.51 8.82 5.78
N ALA A 98 -7.04 8.07 4.81
CA ALA A 98 -7.34 6.65 4.97
C ALA A 98 -6.07 5.83 5.29
N ARG A 99 -4.96 6.09 4.59
CA ARG A 99 -3.69 5.39 4.84
C ARG A 99 -3.16 5.64 6.25
N ILE A 100 -3.11 6.90 6.67
CA ILE A 100 -2.65 7.26 8.02
C ILE A 100 -3.55 6.61 9.07
N PHE A 101 -4.86 6.72 8.92
CA PHE A 101 -5.84 6.18 9.87
C PHE A 101 -5.75 4.65 10.00
N ILE A 102 -5.67 3.94 8.89
CA ILE A 102 -5.57 2.47 8.89
C ILE A 102 -4.24 2.01 9.46
N SER A 103 -3.12 2.65 9.10
CA SER A 103 -1.82 2.32 9.68
C SER A 103 -1.82 2.52 11.19
N LEU A 104 -2.37 3.62 11.69
CA LEU A 104 -2.48 3.87 13.12
C LEU A 104 -3.33 2.80 13.83
N ILE A 105 -4.50 2.48 13.32
CA ILE A 105 -5.38 1.48 13.95
C ILE A 105 -4.77 0.08 13.88
N CYS A 106 -4.29 -0.34 12.70
CA CYS A 106 -3.78 -1.70 12.52
C CYS A 106 -2.42 -1.89 13.20
N GLU A 107 -1.54 -0.92 13.12
CA GLU A 107 -0.20 -1.05 13.71
C GLU A 107 -0.22 -0.86 15.23
N TYR A 108 -0.77 0.24 15.72
CA TYR A 108 -0.81 0.51 17.16
C TYR A 108 -1.91 -0.26 17.88
N GLY A 109 -3.11 -0.36 17.28
CA GLY A 109 -4.23 -1.06 17.89
C GLY A 109 -3.95 -2.56 18.04
N MET A 110 -3.42 -3.22 17.00
CA MET A 110 -3.07 -4.64 17.10
C MET A 110 -1.89 -4.86 18.06
N THR A 111 -0.86 -4.03 18.00
CA THR A 111 0.28 -4.13 18.90
C THR A 111 -0.17 -4.00 20.34
N TYR A 112 -1.01 -3.01 20.66
CA TYR A 112 -1.53 -2.83 22.00
C TYR A 112 -2.34 -4.04 22.50
N ILE A 113 -3.25 -4.55 21.67
CA ILE A 113 -4.10 -5.70 22.04
C ILE A 113 -3.23 -6.95 22.28
N LEU A 114 -2.28 -7.23 21.40
CA LEU A 114 -1.51 -8.47 21.45
C LEU A 114 -0.48 -8.46 22.58
N PHE A 115 0.25 -7.34 22.75
CA PHE A 115 1.30 -7.28 23.78
C PHE A 115 0.77 -6.93 25.17
N ASN A 116 -0.23 -6.03 25.29
CA ASN A 116 -0.68 -5.56 26.59
C ASN A 116 -1.94 -6.26 27.10
N VAL A 117 -2.81 -6.77 26.22
CA VAL A 117 -4.07 -7.42 26.64
C VAL A 117 -3.94 -8.95 26.64
N LEU A 118 -3.30 -9.50 25.62
CA LEU A 118 -3.16 -10.95 25.45
C LEU A 118 -1.82 -11.50 25.97
N GLU A 119 -0.84 -10.63 26.21
CA GLU A 119 0.52 -10.97 26.67
C GLU A 119 1.20 -12.05 25.81
N ILE A 120 0.90 -12.06 24.50
CA ILE A 120 1.41 -13.05 23.56
C ILE A 120 2.53 -12.40 22.73
N ASP A 121 3.73 -12.96 22.80
CA ASP A 121 4.87 -12.57 21.95
C ASP A 121 5.44 -13.81 21.25
N PHE A 122 4.97 -14.09 20.04
CA PHE A 122 5.57 -15.11 19.18
C PHE A 122 6.57 -14.47 18.22
N GLN A 123 7.85 -14.75 18.46
CA GLN A 123 8.94 -14.32 17.58
C GLN A 123 9.36 -15.45 16.67
N ILE A 124 9.57 -15.16 15.40
CA ILE A 124 10.18 -16.08 14.43
C ILE A 124 11.63 -15.66 14.28
N ASP A 125 12.52 -16.59 14.64
CA ASP A 125 13.96 -16.38 14.48
C ASP A 125 14.40 -16.79 13.07
N PHE A 126 14.94 -15.81 12.33
CA PHE A 126 15.57 -16.02 11.00
C PHE A 126 17.10 -16.09 11.09
N GLY A 127 17.66 -16.22 12.30
CA GLY A 127 19.11 -16.32 12.53
C GLY A 127 19.84 -14.99 12.50
N LEU A 128 19.49 -14.07 11.62
CA LEU A 128 20.07 -12.72 11.54
C LEU A 128 19.20 -11.66 12.23
N PHE A 129 17.90 -11.92 12.36
CA PHE A 129 16.94 -11.02 12.99
C PHE A 129 15.69 -11.78 13.43
N ASN A 130 15.08 -11.31 14.53
CA ASN A 130 13.83 -11.85 15.04
C ASN A 130 12.68 -10.97 14.56
N VAL A 131 11.64 -11.58 14.01
CA VAL A 131 10.44 -10.89 13.56
C VAL A 131 9.24 -11.39 14.34
N SER A 132 8.52 -10.48 14.97
CA SER A 132 7.25 -10.83 15.60
C SER A 132 6.24 -11.28 14.57
N LEU A 133 5.65 -12.46 14.74
CA LEU A 133 4.57 -12.98 13.89
C LEU A 133 3.41 -11.97 13.81
N PHE A 134 3.14 -11.29 14.92
CA PHE A 134 2.07 -10.29 14.98
C PHE A 134 2.35 -9.06 14.14
N LYS A 135 3.62 -8.67 13.99
CA LYS A 135 4.00 -7.59 13.08
C LYS A 135 3.73 -7.96 11.63
N ILE A 136 3.96 -9.21 11.25
CA ILE A 136 3.60 -9.71 9.91
C ILE A 136 2.08 -9.68 9.72
N LEU A 137 1.32 -10.16 10.70
CA LEU A 137 -0.14 -10.13 10.65
C LEU A 137 -0.69 -8.71 10.57
N SER A 138 -0.18 -7.78 11.38
CA SER A 138 -0.61 -6.38 11.31
C SER A 138 -0.38 -5.76 9.94
N GLN A 139 0.73 -6.08 9.27
CA GLN A 139 1.00 -5.61 7.90
C GLN A 139 -0.01 -6.17 6.88
N ILE A 140 -0.45 -7.42 7.04
CA ILE A 140 -1.50 -7.98 6.19
C ILE A 140 -2.81 -7.19 6.38
N PHE A 141 -3.20 -6.88 7.62
CA PHE A 141 -4.39 -6.07 7.91
C PHE A 141 -4.25 -4.64 7.37
N VAL A 142 -3.08 -4.03 7.47
CA VAL A 142 -2.80 -2.72 6.86
C VAL A 142 -3.01 -2.76 5.34
N ILE A 143 -2.48 -3.77 4.65
CA ILE A 143 -2.61 -3.91 3.20
C ILE A 143 -4.09 -4.10 2.81
N VAL A 144 -4.78 -5.03 3.47
CA VAL A 144 -6.20 -5.31 3.20
C VAL A 144 -7.07 -4.10 3.54
N GLY A 145 -6.87 -3.49 4.70
CA GLY A 145 -7.61 -2.31 5.13
C GLY A 145 -7.43 -1.13 4.17
N ASN A 146 -6.20 -0.86 3.75
CA ASN A 146 -5.91 0.19 2.77
C ASN A 146 -6.56 -0.10 1.39
N TYR A 147 -6.59 -1.36 0.96
CA TYR A 147 -7.28 -1.75 -0.27
C TYR A 147 -8.78 -1.51 -0.16
N VAL A 148 -9.41 -1.99 0.91
CA VAL A 148 -10.85 -1.84 1.16
C VAL A 148 -11.24 -0.36 1.27
N ALA A 149 -10.48 0.41 2.04
CA ALA A 149 -10.75 1.85 2.19
C ALA A 149 -10.57 2.60 0.87
N SER A 150 -9.53 2.28 0.09
CA SER A 150 -9.33 2.87 -1.23
C SER A 150 -10.50 2.57 -2.15
N LYS A 151 -11.00 1.34 -2.16
CA LYS A 151 -12.12 0.92 -3.01
C LYS A 151 -13.45 1.52 -2.59
N MET A 152 -13.74 1.57 -1.29
CA MET A 152 -15.06 1.94 -0.76
C MET A 152 -15.22 3.44 -0.52
N PHE A 153 -14.16 4.11 -0.06
CA PHE A 153 -14.25 5.48 0.41
C PHE A 153 -13.52 6.49 -0.45
N VAL A 154 -12.39 6.08 -1.07
CA VAL A 154 -11.55 6.99 -1.85
C VAL A 154 -11.99 7.02 -3.31
N PHE A 155 -11.89 5.89 -3.99
CA PHE A 155 -12.15 5.76 -5.43
C PHE A 155 -13.55 5.22 -5.72
N LYS A 156 -14.55 5.81 -5.08
CA LYS A 156 -15.94 5.44 -5.29
C LYS A 156 -16.35 5.86 -6.71
N ASN A 157 -16.35 4.91 -7.65
CA ASN A 157 -16.89 5.14 -8.98
C ASN A 157 -18.37 5.50 -8.82
N LYS A 158 -18.72 6.77 -9.02
CA LYS A 158 -20.12 7.13 -9.28
C LYS A 158 -20.47 6.52 -10.64
N LYS A 159 -21.28 5.46 -10.60
CA LYS A 159 -21.97 4.96 -11.79
C LYS A 159 -22.86 6.04 -12.37
#